data_c361e367401b261a3d2ff0fc632329f4
#
_entry.id   c361e367401b261a3d2ff0fc632329f4
#
_cell.length_a   1.000
_cell.length_b   1.000
_cell.length_c   1.000
_cell.angle_alpha   90.00
_cell.angle_beta   90.00
_cell.angle_gamma   90.00
#
_symmetry.space_group_name_H-M   'P 1'
#
loop_
_entity.id
_entity.type
_entity.pdbx_description
1 polymer ?
#
loop_
_entity_poly.entity_id
_entity_poly.type
_entity_poly.pdbx_seq_one_letter_code
_entity_poly.pdbx_strand_id
1 'polypeptide(L)'
;MSESRERREFCPECGDPVPPREEPLPGAPRDEARLLCDDCYFASFDLVDAPDRVEVRVCSRCGAVHRGNRWVDVGAQDYTDVGVEEVTQALGVHLDAREVTWGVEPEQVDETTIRMHCQFAGIVRGSAVEAETTVPVKIARQTCGRCGRIAGGSYAATVQVRAHDRRPASEERDRAVEIAREVVAEREDAGDRDAFLTEVDRTDDGPNLKLSTNKLGGRIADRVIQELGGSVSESATLVTEDADGNEVYRVTYSVRLPRFRPGDVIDPTPAALTATPGEGPVVVKTVGDAVTGRRLRSGDQFRTDADLSAADHLGHVDDGDPVTLVAVEDENAVQVLDPETFEARSVARPSFFDPDAVTEGETVPAVKFDGEVLLVPEVDV
;
A
#
# COMPACT_ATOMS: atom_id res chain seq x y z
N MET A 1 12.87 33.77 81.25
CA MET A 1 11.94 32.99 80.39
C MET A 1 11.34 33.99 79.38
N SER A 2 11.89 33.98 78.18
CA SER A 2 11.48 34.89 77.14
C SER A 2 10.45 34.12 76.28
N GLU A 3 9.18 34.44 76.43
CA GLU A 3 8.12 33.94 75.52
C GLU A 3 8.36 34.53 74.15
N SER A 4 8.74 33.68 73.27
CA SER A 4 8.74 33.97 71.84
C SER A 4 7.33 34.31 71.41
N ARG A 5 7.03 35.60 71.19
CA ARG A 5 5.78 35.99 70.51
C ARG A 5 5.81 35.36 69.13
N GLU A 6 5.06 34.31 68.93
CA GLU A 6 4.74 33.80 67.60
C GLU A 6 4.22 34.93 66.73
N ARG A 7 4.93 35.26 65.67
CA ARG A 7 4.48 36.23 64.64
C ARG A 7 3.24 35.61 64.02
N ARG A 8 2.07 36.22 64.26
CA ARG A 8 0.86 35.88 63.54
C ARG A 8 0.97 36.45 62.13
N GLU A 9 1.02 35.56 61.16
CA GLU A 9 0.90 35.92 59.76
C GLU A 9 -0.57 36.11 59.39
N PHE A 10 -0.89 37.06 58.54
CA PHE A 10 -2.25 37.35 58.12
C PHE A 10 -2.32 37.48 56.58
N CYS A 11 -3.46 37.17 56.02
CA CYS A 11 -3.72 37.29 54.60
C CYS A 11 -3.70 38.78 54.20
N PRO A 12 -2.92 39.16 53.17
CA PRO A 12 -2.83 40.56 52.76
C PRO A 12 -4.14 41.08 52.11
N GLU A 13 -5.02 40.20 51.67
CA GLU A 13 -6.23 40.53 50.95
C GLU A 13 -7.45 40.68 51.90
N CYS A 14 -7.71 39.73 52.79
CA CYS A 14 -8.82 39.77 53.72
C CYS A 14 -8.46 40.10 55.19
N GLY A 15 -7.17 40.00 55.55
CA GLY A 15 -6.68 40.22 56.92
C GLY A 15 -6.84 39.02 57.85
N ASP A 16 -7.37 37.91 57.40
CA ASP A 16 -7.55 36.69 58.22
C ASP A 16 -6.20 36.02 58.54
N PRO A 17 -6.08 35.33 59.68
CA PRO A 17 -4.87 34.63 60.07
C PRO A 17 -4.55 33.50 59.08
N VAL A 18 -3.31 33.46 58.60
CA VAL A 18 -2.83 32.38 57.71
C VAL A 18 -2.15 31.31 58.59
N PRO A 19 -2.32 30.03 58.32
CA PRO A 19 -1.63 28.96 59.06
C PRO A 19 -0.10 29.10 58.96
N PRO A 20 0.65 28.69 60.01
CA PRO A 20 2.11 28.76 59.99
C PRO A 20 2.66 27.97 58.82
N ARG A 21 3.60 28.57 58.09
CA ARG A 21 4.24 27.91 56.93
C ARG A 21 5.06 26.72 57.37
N GLU A 22 4.86 25.58 56.74
CA GLU A 22 5.87 24.54 56.68
C GLU A 22 7.10 25.12 55.93
N GLU A 23 8.33 24.90 56.43
CA GLU A 23 9.55 25.46 55.83
C GLU A 23 9.58 25.14 54.34
N PRO A 24 9.70 26.19 53.49
CA PRO A 24 9.83 25.94 52.06
C PRO A 24 11.13 25.19 51.78
N LEU A 25 11.10 24.20 50.89
CA LEU A 25 12.29 23.50 50.43
C LEU A 25 13.36 24.54 49.99
N PRO A 26 14.65 24.32 50.29
CA PRO A 26 15.73 25.23 49.89
C PRO A 26 15.70 25.45 48.37
N GLY A 27 15.57 26.71 47.92
CA GLY A 27 15.53 27.10 46.51
C GLY A 27 14.11 27.14 45.90
N ALA A 28 13.04 26.91 46.63
CA ALA A 28 11.68 27.12 46.15
C ALA A 28 11.46 28.64 45.89
N PRO A 29 10.86 29.05 44.77
CA PRO A 29 10.48 30.44 44.52
C PRO A 29 9.53 30.92 45.61
N ARG A 30 9.69 32.15 46.08
CA ARG A 30 8.76 32.79 46.96
C ARG A 30 7.60 33.24 46.09
N ASP A 31 6.55 32.42 46.08
CA ASP A 31 5.32 32.72 45.36
C ASP A 31 4.46 33.63 46.23
N GLU A 32 4.09 34.80 45.73
CA GLU A 32 3.19 35.76 46.41
C GLU A 32 1.82 35.11 46.67
N ALA A 33 1.36 34.18 45.83
CA ALA A 33 0.12 33.42 46.03
C ALA A 33 0.12 32.56 47.29
N ARG A 34 1.29 32.17 47.84
CA ARG A 34 1.40 31.47 49.13
C ARG A 34 1.14 32.34 50.36
N LEU A 35 1.02 33.65 50.19
CA LEU A 35 0.70 34.60 51.23
C LEU A 35 -0.78 34.73 51.51
N LEU A 36 -1.65 34.25 50.61
CA LEU A 36 -3.08 34.30 50.77
C LEU A 36 -3.59 33.19 51.70
N CYS A 37 -4.68 33.46 52.45
CA CYS A 37 -5.45 32.41 53.12
C CYS A 37 -6.11 31.48 52.06
N ASP A 38 -6.56 30.31 52.47
CA ASP A 38 -7.09 29.33 51.52
C ASP A 38 -8.34 29.89 50.81
N ASP A 39 -9.21 30.65 51.52
CA ASP A 39 -10.42 31.25 50.93
C ASP A 39 -10.06 32.24 49.80
N CYS A 40 -9.10 33.17 50.03
CA CYS A 40 -8.65 34.13 49.03
C CYS A 40 -7.90 33.46 47.89
N TYR A 41 -7.09 32.43 48.20
CA TYR A 41 -6.38 31.66 47.21
C TYR A 41 -7.35 30.91 46.29
N PHE A 42 -8.30 30.16 46.85
CA PHE A 42 -9.30 29.43 46.09
C PHE A 42 -10.31 30.33 45.37
N ALA A 43 -10.53 31.55 45.83
CA ALA A 43 -11.34 32.54 45.13
C ALA A 43 -10.68 33.04 43.81
N SER A 44 -9.35 33.00 43.73
CA SER A 44 -8.55 33.39 42.57
C SER A 44 -7.89 32.23 41.84
N PHE A 45 -8.26 31.00 42.20
CA PHE A 45 -7.60 29.79 41.73
C PHE A 45 -8.47 29.07 40.68
N ASP A 46 -7.86 28.82 39.53
CA ASP A 46 -8.41 27.92 38.52
C ASP A 46 -7.63 26.60 38.52
N LEU A 47 -8.29 25.50 38.85
CA LEU A 47 -7.67 24.16 38.84
C LEU A 47 -7.27 23.75 37.42
N VAL A 48 -8.06 24.15 36.44
CA VAL A 48 -7.92 23.74 35.03
C VAL A 48 -7.92 24.95 34.13
N ASP A 49 -6.95 25.01 33.26
CA ASP A 49 -6.93 25.90 32.09
C ASP A 49 -7.44 25.12 30.86
N ALA A 50 -8.49 25.60 30.26
CA ALA A 50 -9.18 24.98 29.16
C ALA A 50 -9.33 25.95 27.98
N PRO A 51 -9.12 25.51 26.73
CA PRO A 51 -9.38 26.36 25.59
C PRO A 51 -10.90 26.60 25.41
N ASP A 52 -11.27 27.79 24.90
CA ASP A 52 -12.64 28.09 24.55
C ASP A 52 -13.24 27.13 23.53
N ARG A 53 -12.42 26.55 22.66
CA ARG A 53 -12.81 25.65 21.57
C ARG A 53 -11.61 24.88 21.04
N VAL A 54 -11.83 23.64 20.66
CA VAL A 54 -10.87 22.83 19.88
C VAL A 54 -11.43 22.62 18.47
N GLU A 55 -10.59 22.72 17.44
CA GLU A 55 -10.96 22.44 16.06
C GLU A 55 -10.17 21.22 15.54
N VAL A 56 -10.90 20.16 15.19
CA VAL A 56 -10.36 18.96 14.56
C VAL A 56 -10.61 19.04 13.06
N ARG A 57 -9.54 19.17 12.26
CA ARG A 57 -9.64 19.20 10.79
C ARG A 57 -9.56 17.80 10.22
N VAL A 58 -10.59 17.39 9.47
CA VAL A 58 -10.78 16.05 8.94
C VAL A 58 -10.90 16.10 7.42
N CYS A 59 -10.24 15.18 6.73
CA CYS A 59 -10.40 15.05 5.29
C CYS A 59 -11.75 14.43 4.93
N SER A 60 -12.60 15.17 4.20
CA SER A 60 -13.91 14.71 3.74
C SER A 60 -13.89 13.50 2.81
N ARG A 61 -12.72 13.14 2.24
CA ARG A 61 -12.58 12.02 1.30
C ARG A 61 -11.97 10.77 1.92
N CYS A 62 -10.86 10.89 2.65
CA CYS A 62 -10.15 9.73 3.19
C CYS A 62 -10.23 9.60 4.72
N GLY A 63 -10.86 10.54 5.41
CA GLY A 63 -11.00 10.49 6.86
C GLY A 63 -9.75 10.86 7.65
N ALA A 64 -8.65 11.19 7.00
CA ALA A 64 -7.43 11.57 7.70
C ALA A 64 -7.61 12.83 8.53
N VAL A 65 -6.94 12.89 9.67
CA VAL A 65 -6.96 14.02 10.60
C VAL A 65 -5.68 14.86 10.44
N HIS A 66 -5.82 16.17 10.47
CA HIS A 66 -4.69 17.09 10.41
C HIS A 66 -4.15 17.35 11.83
N ARG A 67 -2.93 16.86 12.10
CA ARG A 67 -2.22 17.06 13.36
C ARG A 67 -0.93 17.86 13.14
N GLY A 68 -0.83 18.99 13.83
CA GLY A 68 0.26 19.93 13.64
C GLY A 68 0.31 20.44 12.20
N ASN A 69 1.28 19.99 11.39
CA ASN A 69 1.47 20.40 10.00
C ASN A 69 1.25 19.27 8.97
N ARG A 70 0.73 18.13 9.39
CA ARG A 70 0.57 16.95 8.54
C ARG A 70 -0.79 16.26 8.70
N TRP A 71 -1.20 15.55 7.68
CA TRP A 71 -2.35 14.66 7.70
C TRP A 71 -1.93 13.26 8.15
N VAL A 72 -2.70 12.68 9.05
CA VAL A 72 -2.44 11.36 9.64
C VAL A 72 -3.68 10.49 9.48
N ASP A 73 -3.50 9.23 9.10
CA ASP A 73 -4.57 8.24 9.09
C ASP A 73 -4.78 7.73 10.51
N VAL A 74 -6.00 7.87 11.02
CA VAL A 74 -6.34 7.52 12.41
C VAL A 74 -7.19 6.25 12.49
N GLY A 75 -7.64 5.70 11.35
CA GLY A 75 -8.49 4.50 11.30
C GLY A 75 -9.87 4.68 11.99
N ALA A 76 -10.19 5.90 12.39
CA ALA A 76 -11.42 6.19 13.11
C ALA A 76 -12.61 6.26 12.15
N GLN A 77 -13.70 5.55 12.48
CA GLN A 77 -15.00 5.73 11.84
C GLN A 77 -15.76 6.89 12.48
N ASP A 78 -15.45 7.19 13.73
CA ASP A 78 -16.01 8.25 14.56
C ASP A 78 -14.86 9.10 15.10
N TYR A 79 -15.03 10.41 15.06
CA TYR A 79 -14.01 11.38 15.48
C TYR A 79 -14.11 11.77 16.95
N THR A 80 -14.98 11.14 17.72
CA THR A 80 -15.14 11.37 19.15
C THR A 80 -13.85 11.08 19.89
N ASP A 81 -13.21 9.94 19.63
CA ASP A 81 -11.94 9.57 20.25
C ASP A 81 -10.81 10.56 19.91
N VAL A 82 -10.79 11.04 18.64
CA VAL A 82 -9.86 12.08 18.23
C VAL A 82 -10.11 13.39 18.98
N GLY A 83 -11.39 13.76 19.14
CA GLY A 83 -11.79 14.94 19.90
C GLY A 83 -11.38 14.84 21.37
N VAL A 84 -11.57 13.70 22.01
CA VAL A 84 -11.14 13.42 23.40
C VAL A 84 -9.61 13.58 23.51
N GLU A 85 -8.85 13.02 22.58
CA GLU A 85 -7.39 13.11 22.57
C GLU A 85 -6.91 14.56 22.42
N GLU A 86 -7.45 15.31 21.44
CA GLU A 86 -7.07 16.71 21.19
C GLU A 86 -7.45 17.63 22.38
N VAL A 87 -8.61 17.43 22.99
CA VAL A 87 -9.00 18.17 24.19
C VAL A 87 -8.07 17.83 25.34
N THR A 88 -7.78 16.54 25.57
CA THR A 88 -6.85 16.10 26.61
C THR A 88 -5.46 16.75 26.49
N GLN A 89 -4.97 16.88 25.27
CA GLN A 89 -3.65 17.53 25.01
C GLN A 89 -3.71 19.07 25.20
N ALA A 90 -4.88 19.67 25.03
CA ALA A 90 -5.07 21.10 25.12
C ALA A 90 -5.38 21.60 26.57
N LEU A 91 -5.75 20.70 27.48
CA LEU A 91 -6.06 21.01 28.86
C LEU A 91 -4.80 21.17 29.68
N GLY A 92 -4.71 22.24 30.47
CA GLY A 92 -3.69 22.46 31.47
C GLY A 92 -4.23 22.26 32.90
N VAL A 93 -3.39 21.75 33.80
CA VAL A 93 -3.73 21.61 35.21
C VAL A 93 -2.76 22.45 36.04
N HIS A 94 -3.30 23.09 37.08
CA HIS A 94 -2.52 23.97 37.94
C HIS A 94 -1.32 23.26 38.57
N LEU A 95 -0.15 23.93 38.59
CA LEU A 95 1.13 23.35 39.03
C LEU A 95 1.14 22.84 40.49
N ASP A 96 0.34 23.46 41.39
CA ASP A 96 0.23 23.05 42.78
C ASP A 96 -0.73 21.89 43.00
N ALA A 97 -1.46 21.45 41.96
CA ALA A 97 -2.37 20.32 42.05
C ALA A 97 -1.61 19.00 42.10
N ARG A 98 -2.02 18.13 43.02
CA ARG A 98 -1.47 16.76 43.19
C ARG A 98 -2.60 15.76 43.13
N GLU A 99 -2.25 14.49 42.82
CA GLU A 99 -3.18 13.38 42.76
C GLU A 99 -4.42 13.70 41.87
N VAL A 100 -4.13 14.36 40.71
CA VAL A 100 -5.20 14.77 39.79
C VAL A 100 -5.76 13.54 39.11
N THR A 101 -7.08 13.41 39.24
CA THR A 101 -7.91 12.49 38.47
C THR A 101 -8.83 13.28 37.57
N TRP A 102 -9.10 12.77 36.37
CA TRP A 102 -9.95 13.45 35.41
C TRP A 102 -10.71 12.48 34.53
N GLY A 103 -11.84 12.93 33.99
CA GLY A 103 -12.67 12.21 33.04
C GLY A 103 -13.21 13.14 31.97
N VAL A 104 -13.48 12.60 30.79
CA VAL A 104 -14.13 13.30 29.69
C VAL A 104 -15.35 12.52 29.26
N GLU A 105 -16.51 13.16 29.22
CA GLU A 105 -17.73 12.59 28.68
C GLU A 105 -18.14 13.37 27.42
N PRO A 106 -18.11 12.71 26.24
CA PRO A 106 -18.48 13.33 24.98
C PRO A 106 -20.00 13.36 24.80
N GLU A 107 -20.53 14.51 24.40
CA GLU A 107 -21.93 14.70 24.00
C GLU A 107 -21.98 15.17 22.55
N GLN A 108 -22.57 14.39 21.65
CA GLN A 108 -22.81 14.82 20.27
C GLN A 108 -23.90 15.87 20.22
N VAL A 109 -23.56 17.09 19.81
CA VAL A 109 -24.51 18.22 19.70
C VAL A 109 -25.12 18.26 18.29
N ASP A 110 -24.28 18.14 17.26
CA ASP A 110 -24.68 18.09 15.85
C ASP A 110 -23.64 17.30 15.03
N GLU A 111 -23.82 17.22 13.70
CA GLU A 111 -22.94 16.47 12.81
C GLU A 111 -21.46 16.93 12.83
N THR A 112 -21.21 18.14 13.30
CA THR A 112 -19.89 18.78 13.26
C THR A 112 -19.40 19.24 14.61
N THR A 113 -20.20 19.09 15.67
CA THR A 113 -19.90 19.61 17.01
C THR A 113 -20.09 18.54 18.07
N ILE A 114 -19.04 18.27 18.82
CA ILE A 114 -19.04 17.40 19.99
C ILE A 114 -18.71 18.28 21.21
N ARG A 115 -19.50 18.19 22.25
CA ARG A 115 -19.24 18.88 23.53
C ARG A 115 -18.55 17.90 24.46
N MET A 116 -17.36 18.28 24.97
CA MET A 116 -16.60 17.49 25.90
C MET A 116 -16.83 18.02 27.31
N HIS A 117 -17.52 17.26 28.14
CA HIS A 117 -17.70 17.54 29.55
C HIS A 117 -16.51 16.96 30.31
N CYS A 118 -15.67 17.85 30.83
CA CYS A 118 -14.43 17.46 31.50
C CYS A 118 -14.60 17.69 33.02
N GLN A 119 -14.36 16.66 33.80
CA GLN A 119 -14.41 16.68 35.25
C GLN A 119 -13.02 16.41 35.80
N PHE A 120 -12.61 17.18 36.80
CA PHE A 120 -11.33 17.09 37.45
C PHE A 120 -11.51 17.06 38.95
N ALA A 121 -10.70 16.25 39.63
CA ALA A 121 -10.53 16.27 41.06
C ALA A 121 -9.04 16.20 41.39
N GLY A 122 -8.61 16.91 42.42
CA GLY A 122 -7.21 16.95 42.84
C GLY A 122 -7.06 17.49 44.27
N ILE A 123 -5.83 17.49 44.74
CA ILE A 123 -5.47 18.03 46.05
C ILE A 123 -4.59 19.26 45.83
N VAL A 124 -5.04 20.41 46.39
CA VAL A 124 -4.29 21.67 46.38
C VAL A 124 -4.17 22.16 47.81
N ARG A 125 -2.95 22.48 48.27
CA ARG A 125 -2.68 22.89 49.68
C ARG A 125 -3.26 21.96 50.72
N GLY A 126 -3.40 20.63 50.42
CA GLY A 126 -3.98 19.66 51.33
C GLY A 126 -5.52 19.62 51.34
N SER A 127 -6.19 20.43 50.57
CA SER A 127 -7.65 20.44 50.40
C SER A 127 -8.06 19.77 49.10
N ALA A 128 -9.10 18.95 49.12
CA ALA A 128 -9.69 18.37 47.91
C ALA A 128 -10.39 19.48 47.13
N VAL A 129 -10.09 19.58 45.84
CA VAL A 129 -10.67 20.55 44.92
C VAL A 129 -11.24 19.80 43.71
N GLU A 130 -12.42 20.22 43.29
CA GLU A 130 -13.06 19.71 42.07
C GLU A 130 -13.30 20.87 41.10
N ALA A 131 -13.19 20.59 39.81
CA ALA A 131 -13.52 21.55 38.76
C ALA A 131 -14.20 20.84 37.60
N GLU A 132 -15.13 21.53 36.99
CA GLU A 132 -15.79 21.09 35.76
C GLU A 132 -15.62 22.15 34.68
N THR A 133 -15.34 21.70 33.46
CA THR A 133 -15.29 22.57 32.30
C THR A 133 -15.90 21.88 31.10
N THR A 134 -16.35 22.67 30.15
CA THR A 134 -16.93 22.14 28.92
C THR A 134 -16.23 22.74 27.73
N VAL A 135 -15.63 21.87 26.90
CA VAL A 135 -14.87 22.27 25.69
C VAL A 135 -15.63 21.82 24.46
N PRO A 136 -16.14 22.73 23.62
CA PRO A 136 -16.69 22.36 22.33
C PRO A 136 -15.61 22.00 21.36
N VAL A 137 -15.73 20.82 20.72
CA VAL A 137 -14.89 20.34 19.64
C VAL A 137 -15.63 20.47 18.33
N LYS A 138 -15.07 21.23 17.39
CA LYS A 138 -15.63 21.41 16.07
C LYS A 138 -14.89 20.55 15.05
N ILE A 139 -15.63 19.71 14.33
CA ILE A 139 -15.12 18.89 13.22
C ILE A 139 -15.18 19.71 11.92
N ALA A 140 -14.03 20.22 11.48
CA ALA A 140 -13.92 20.99 10.25
C ALA A 140 -13.55 20.06 9.08
N ARG A 141 -14.47 19.91 8.13
CA ARG A 141 -14.28 19.05 6.96
C ARG A 141 -13.59 19.83 5.83
N GLN A 142 -12.47 19.28 5.33
CA GLN A 142 -11.75 19.84 4.18
C GLN A 142 -11.08 18.73 3.38
N THR A 143 -10.53 19.04 2.21
CA THR A 143 -9.82 18.06 1.40
C THR A 143 -8.32 18.11 1.73
N CYS A 144 -7.70 16.97 2.09
CA CYS A 144 -6.25 16.90 2.30
C CYS A 144 -5.49 17.02 0.98
N GLY A 145 -4.20 17.38 1.04
CA GLY A 145 -3.36 17.54 -0.14
C GLY A 145 -3.28 16.29 -1.04
N ARG A 146 -3.21 15.08 -0.43
CA ARG A 146 -3.27 13.81 -1.17
C ARG A 146 -4.55 13.69 -2.00
N CYS A 147 -5.69 13.81 -1.35
CA CYS A 147 -6.99 13.70 -2.02
C CYS A 147 -7.21 14.80 -3.07
N GLY A 148 -6.68 16.00 -2.84
CA GLY A 148 -6.68 17.08 -3.83
C GLY A 148 -5.85 16.74 -5.06
N ARG A 149 -4.64 16.18 -4.88
CA ARG A 149 -3.78 15.73 -5.99
C ARG A 149 -4.42 14.59 -6.79
N ILE A 150 -5.00 13.60 -6.12
CA ILE A 150 -5.73 12.51 -6.80
C ILE A 150 -6.89 13.06 -7.61
N ALA A 151 -7.72 13.93 -7.03
CA ALA A 151 -8.87 14.53 -7.71
C ALA A 151 -8.47 15.43 -8.90
N GLY A 152 -7.32 16.08 -8.80
CA GLY A 152 -6.74 16.90 -9.86
C GLY A 152 -5.97 16.12 -10.92
N GLY A 153 -5.93 14.78 -10.85
CA GLY A 153 -5.19 13.94 -11.79
C GLY A 153 -3.68 14.16 -11.76
N SER A 154 -3.13 14.64 -10.63
CA SER A 154 -1.71 14.95 -10.51
C SER A 154 -0.87 13.68 -10.45
N TYR A 155 0.20 13.61 -11.26
CA TYR A 155 1.18 12.53 -11.26
C TYR A 155 2.57 13.05 -11.60
N ALA A 156 3.60 12.34 -11.13
CA ALA A 156 5.00 12.63 -11.41
C ALA A 156 5.66 11.54 -12.28
N ALA A 157 5.17 10.32 -12.22
CA ALA A 157 5.68 9.23 -13.04
C ALA A 157 4.57 8.51 -13.80
N THR A 158 4.96 7.90 -14.93
CA THR A 158 4.14 6.95 -15.69
C THR A 158 4.92 5.66 -15.88
N VAL A 159 4.35 4.51 -15.52
CA VAL A 159 4.87 3.19 -15.90
C VAL A 159 4.05 2.70 -17.07
N GLN A 160 4.69 2.53 -18.23
CA GLN A 160 4.09 1.98 -19.44
C GLN A 160 4.51 0.52 -19.59
N VAL A 161 3.55 -0.40 -19.53
CA VAL A 161 3.83 -1.81 -19.71
C VAL A 161 3.49 -2.23 -21.14
N ARG A 162 4.47 -2.67 -21.85
CA ARG A 162 4.39 -3.15 -23.25
C ARG A 162 5.11 -4.49 -23.36
N ALA A 163 4.91 -5.22 -24.45
CA ALA A 163 5.71 -6.41 -24.74
C ALA A 163 6.53 -6.25 -26.02
N HIS A 164 7.52 -7.08 -26.19
CA HIS A 164 8.37 -7.05 -27.38
C HIS A 164 7.67 -7.81 -28.52
N ASP A 165 7.42 -7.16 -29.65
CA ASP A 165 6.80 -7.69 -30.88
C ASP A 165 5.41 -8.35 -30.68
N ARG A 166 4.75 -8.09 -29.57
CA ARG A 166 3.38 -8.55 -29.27
C ARG A 166 2.66 -7.58 -28.35
N ARG A 167 1.37 -7.79 -28.16
CA ARG A 167 0.61 -7.15 -27.07
C ARG A 167 0.78 -7.96 -25.79
N PRO A 168 0.88 -7.31 -24.63
CA PRO A 168 0.82 -8.03 -23.35
C PRO A 168 -0.48 -8.82 -23.25
N ALA A 169 -0.40 -10.05 -22.76
CA ALA A 169 -1.60 -10.86 -22.47
C ALA A 169 -2.48 -10.22 -21.39
N SER A 170 -3.74 -10.66 -21.29
CA SER A 170 -4.66 -10.14 -20.26
C SER A 170 -4.11 -10.33 -18.85
N GLU A 171 -3.57 -11.51 -18.59
CA GLU A 171 -2.97 -11.90 -17.30
C GLU A 171 -1.78 -11.02 -16.96
N GLU A 172 -0.88 -10.76 -17.93
CA GLU A 172 0.27 -9.86 -17.74
C GLU A 172 -0.16 -8.42 -17.47
N ARG A 173 -1.20 -7.93 -18.17
CA ARG A 173 -1.75 -6.59 -17.96
C ARG A 173 -2.39 -6.44 -16.59
N ASP A 174 -3.16 -7.44 -16.18
CA ASP A 174 -3.83 -7.43 -14.87
C ASP A 174 -2.82 -7.58 -13.74
N ARG A 175 -1.83 -8.47 -13.88
CA ARG A 175 -0.76 -8.63 -12.89
C ARG A 175 0.07 -7.37 -12.71
N ALA A 176 0.40 -6.66 -13.78
CA ALA A 176 1.13 -5.39 -13.71
C ALA A 176 0.35 -4.33 -12.93
N VAL A 177 -0.98 -4.26 -13.10
CA VAL A 177 -1.84 -3.36 -12.34
C VAL A 177 -1.92 -3.78 -10.86
N GLU A 178 -1.99 -5.08 -10.59
CA GLU A 178 -2.02 -5.63 -9.24
C GLU A 178 -0.71 -5.35 -8.50
N ILE A 179 0.44 -5.60 -9.12
CA ILE A 179 1.76 -5.25 -8.59
C ILE A 179 1.82 -3.77 -8.19
N ALA A 180 1.29 -2.89 -9.04
CA ALA A 180 1.28 -1.46 -8.73
C ALA A 180 0.43 -1.15 -7.48
N ARG A 181 -0.70 -1.82 -7.30
CA ARG A 181 -1.56 -1.67 -6.13
C ARG A 181 -0.91 -2.22 -4.86
N GLU A 182 -0.27 -3.39 -4.95
CA GLU A 182 0.48 -4.00 -3.85
C GLU A 182 1.60 -3.08 -3.37
N VAL A 183 2.43 -2.58 -4.28
CA VAL A 183 3.53 -1.65 -3.93
C VAL A 183 3.01 -0.36 -3.31
N VAL A 184 1.87 0.17 -3.79
CA VAL A 184 1.23 1.34 -3.19
C VAL A 184 0.76 1.02 -1.78
N ALA A 185 0.06 -0.11 -1.57
CA ALA A 185 -0.44 -0.53 -0.27
C ALA A 185 0.71 -0.73 0.74
N GLU A 186 1.80 -1.42 0.34
CA GLU A 186 3.01 -1.58 1.17
C GLU A 186 3.59 -0.22 1.63
N ARG A 187 3.53 0.80 0.76
CA ARG A 187 4.00 2.15 1.10
C ARG A 187 3.05 2.91 2.01
N GLU A 188 1.74 2.75 1.79
CA GLU A 188 0.70 3.33 2.65
C GLU A 188 0.78 2.73 4.07
N ASP A 189 0.93 1.42 4.19
CA ASP A 189 1.10 0.71 5.48
C ASP A 189 2.38 1.15 6.21
N ALA A 190 3.42 1.50 5.44
CA ALA A 190 4.65 2.10 5.99
C ALA A 190 4.50 3.60 6.35
N GLY A 191 3.30 4.19 6.23
CA GLY A 191 2.99 5.58 6.57
C GLY A 191 3.33 6.60 5.48
N ASP A 192 3.67 6.16 4.26
CA ASP A 192 3.96 7.04 3.13
C ASP A 192 2.66 7.45 2.41
N ARG A 193 2.02 8.50 2.90
CA ARG A 193 0.78 9.04 2.32
C ARG A 193 0.97 9.68 0.94
N ASP A 194 2.20 9.93 0.53
CA ASP A 194 2.50 10.48 -0.79
C ASP A 194 2.57 9.40 -1.87
N ALA A 195 2.60 8.13 -1.50
CA ALA A 195 2.53 7.00 -2.41
C ALA A 195 1.07 6.71 -2.78
N PHE A 196 0.68 7.00 -4.02
CA PHE A 196 -0.63 6.62 -4.57
C PHE A 196 -0.61 6.45 -6.08
N LEU A 197 -1.54 5.65 -6.55
CA LEU A 197 -1.85 5.46 -7.96
C LEU A 197 -2.95 6.46 -8.35
N THR A 198 -2.62 7.39 -9.25
CA THR A 198 -3.56 8.43 -9.69
C THR A 198 -4.57 7.89 -10.68
N GLU A 199 -4.08 7.11 -11.66
CA GLU A 199 -4.89 6.61 -12.77
C GLU A 199 -4.28 5.32 -13.34
N VAL A 200 -5.15 4.42 -13.78
CA VAL A 200 -4.81 3.26 -14.60
C VAL A 200 -5.50 3.45 -15.95
N ASP A 201 -4.72 3.79 -16.96
CA ASP A 201 -5.20 3.88 -18.33
C ASP A 201 -4.92 2.56 -19.05
N ARG A 202 -6.01 1.80 -19.34
CA ARG A 202 -5.94 0.50 -20.00
C ARG A 202 -6.07 0.68 -21.50
N THR A 203 -4.95 0.55 -22.19
CA THR A 203 -4.91 0.61 -23.65
C THR A 203 -4.75 -0.79 -24.26
N ASP A 204 -5.03 -0.94 -25.55
CA ASP A 204 -4.84 -2.21 -26.26
C ASP A 204 -3.37 -2.65 -26.28
N ASP A 205 -2.45 -1.69 -26.25
CA ASP A 205 -1.00 -1.96 -26.26
C ASP A 205 -0.42 -2.24 -24.86
N GLY A 206 -1.27 -2.16 -23.81
CA GLY A 206 -0.92 -2.40 -22.43
C GLY A 206 -1.22 -1.22 -21.51
N PRO A 207 -1.20 -1.41 -20.17
CA PRO A 207 -1.57 -0.39 -19.23
C PRO A 207 -0.52 0.73 -19.11
N ASN A 208 -1.03 1.97 -18.86
CA ASN A 208 -0.24 3.10 -18.40
C ASN A 208 -0.66 3.41 -16.97
N LEU A 209 0.29 3.35 -16.04
CA LEU A 209 0.07 3.57 -14.62
C LEU A 209 0.61 4.95 -14.25
N LYS A 210 -0.26 5.88 -13.85
CA LYS A 210 0.14 7.23 -13.41
C LYS A 210 0.32 7.27 -11.91
N LEU A 211 1.49 7.66 -11.45
CA LEU A 211 1.96 7.51 -10.08
C LEU A 211 2.35 8.86 -9.49
N SER A 212 2.13 9.01 -8.20
CA SER A 212 2.33 10.25 -7.45
C SER A 212 3.78 10.73 -7.38
N THR A 213 4.75 9.80 -7.43
CA THR A 213 6.18 10.12 -7.32
C THR A 213 7.03 9.32 -8.29
N ASN A 214 8.18 9.88 -8.71
CA ASN A 214 9.14 9.19 -9.57
C ASN A 214 9.68 7.93 -8.91
N LYS A 215 10.01 8.01 -7.61
CA LYS A 215 10.53 6.86 -6.84
C LYS A 215 9.55 5.69 -6.80
N LEU A 216 8.24 5.97 -6.70
CA LEU A 216 7.21 4.94 -6.74
C LEU A 216 7.15 4.29 -8.12
N GLY A 217 7.26 5.10 -9.20
CA GLY A 217 7.29 4.61 -10.57
C GLY A 217 8.44 3.64 -10.83
N GLY A 218 9.67 4.00 -10.43
CA GLY A 218 10.83 3.13 -10.58
C GLY A 218 10.66 1.80 -9.83
N ARG A 219 10.21 1.85 -8.56
CA ARG A 219 9.97 0.64 -7.76
C ARG A 219 8.94 -0.30 -8.38
N ILE A 220 7.85 0.26 -8.93
CA ILE A 220 6.82 -0.56 -9.60
C ILE A 220 7.38 -1.16 -10.89
N ALA A 221 8.09 -0.39 -11.69
CA ALA A 221 8.73 -0.90 -12.91
C ALA A 221 9.69 -2.05 -12.61
N ASP A 222 10.55 -1.89 -11.58
CA ASP A 222 11.48 -2.94 -11.14
C ASP A 222 10.75 -4.20 -10.66
N ARG A 223 9.65 -4.05 -9.92
CA ARG A 223 8.87 -5.20 -9.44
C ARG A 223 8.18 -5.93 -10.59
N VAL A 224 7.66 -5.19 -11.58
CA VAL A 224 7.05 -5.79 -12.78
C VAL A 224 8.08 -6.62 -13.55
N ILE A 225 9.28 -6.10 -13.79
CA ILE A 225 10.31 -6.89 -14.50
C ILE A 225 10.86 -8.05 -13.67
N GLN A 226 10.85 -7.97 -12.34
CA GLN A 226 11.23 -9.09 -11.47
C GLN A 226 10.24 -10.25 -11.57
N GLU A 227 8.95 -9.97 -11.71
CA GLU A 227 7.92 -11.00 -11.74
C GLU A 227 7.60 -11.47 -13.17
N LEU A 228 7.51 -10.54 -14.12
CA LEU A 228 7.08 -10.85 -15.49
C LEU A 228 8.23 -10.92 -16.50
N GLY A 229 9.43 -10.59 -16.06
CA GLY A 229 10.61 -10.55 -16.93
C GLY A 229 10.67 -9.26 -17.77
N GLY A 230 11.68 -9.20 -18.63
CA GLY A 230 11.86 -8.10 -19.58
C GLY A 230 12.86 -7.04 -19.15
N SER A 231 12.67 -5.82 -19.63
CA SER A 231 13.58 -4.71 -19.40
C SER A 231 12.83 -3.42 -19.13
N VAL A 232 13.49 -2.46 -18.49
CA VAL A 232 12.96 -1.12 -18.25
C VAL A 232 13.89 -0.07 -18.82
N SER A 233 13.33 0.96 -19.43
CA SER A 233 14.04 2.17 -19.83
C SER A 233 13.35 3.38 -19.21
N GLU A 234 14.15 4.40 -18.88
CA GLU A 234 13.68 5.63 -18.24
C GLU A 234 13.86 6.81 -19.17
N SER A 235 12.86 7.69 -19.22
CA SER A 235 12.93 8.98 -19.89
C SER A 235 12.29 10.06 -19.03
N ALA A 236 12.92 11.24 -18.97
CA ALA A 236 12.43 12.38 -18.21
C ALA A 236 12.02 13.50 -19.16
N THR A 237 10.85 14.10 -18.89
CA THR A 237 10.34 15.25 -19.64
C THR A 237 10.14 16.42 -18.68
N LEU A 238 10.72 17.57 -18.99
CA LEU A 238 10.49 18.81 -18.25
C LEU A 238 9.04 19.25 -18.43
N VAL A 239 8.35 19.50 -17.32
CA VAL A 239 6.93 19.91 -17.34
C VAL A 239 6.78 21.37 -16.97
N THR A 240 7.49 21.85 -15.95
CA THR A 240 7.39 23.19 -15.40
C THR A 240 8.57 23.50 -14.49
N GLU A 241 8.61 24.70 -13.96
CA GLU A 241 9.44 25.07 -12.81
C GLU A 241 8.55 25.26 -11.58
N ASP A 242 9.02 24.90 -10.41
CA ASP A 242 8.32 25.14 -9.15
C ASP A 242 8.44 26.62 -8.71
N ALA A 243 7.80 26.96 -7.58
CA ALA A 243 7.82 28.31 -7.03
C ALA A 243 9.22 28.80 -6.63
N ASP A 244 10.17 27.89 -6.42
CA ASP A 244 11.56 28.17 -6.06
C ASP A 244 12.51 28.17 -7.28
N GLY A 245 11.95 27.98 -8.50
CA GLY A 245 12.68 27.95 -9.77
C GLY A 245 13.37 26.62 -10.09
N ASN A 246 13.04 25.53 -9.38
CA ASN A 246 13.58 24.22 -9.69
C ASN A 246 12.76 23.56 -10.82
N GLU A 247 13.45 22.89 -11.72
CA GLU A 247 12.84 22.16 -12.81
C GLU A 247 12.06 20.94 -12.31
N VAL A 248 10.79 20.82 -12.71
CA VAL A 248 9.92 19.69 -12.35
C VAL A 248 9.79 18.77 -13.55
N TYR A 249 10.27 17.53 -13.38
CA TYR A 249 10.26 16.51 -14.41
C TYR A 249 9.18 15.46 -14.14
N ARG A 250 8.54 15.01 -15.23
CA ARG A 250 7.83 13.73 -15.27
C ARG A 250 8.72 12.66 -15.83
N VAL A 251 8.74 11.51 -15.15
CA VAL A 251 9.52 10.34 -15.56
C VAL A 251 8.60 9.30 -16.14
N THR A 252 8.96 8.78 -17.31
CA THR A 252 8.29 7.64 -17.92
C THR A 252 9.21 6.43 -17.84
N TYR A 253 8.74 5.39 -17.16
CA TYR A 253 9.36 4.07 -17.12
C TYR A 253 8.69 3.19 -18.17
N SER A 254 9.40 2.88 -19.24
CA SER A 254 8.93 2.00 -20.31
C SER A 254 9.37 0.58 -20.01
N VAL A 255 8.46 -0.24 -19.48
CA VAL A 255 8.67 -1.67 -19.28
C VAL A 255 8.38 -2.41 -20.58
N ARG A 256 9.31 -3.24 -21.01
CA ARG A 256 9.19 -4.13 -22.16
C ARG A 256 9.25 -5.57 -21.69
N LEU A 257 8.10 -6.23 -21.60
CA LEU A 257 7.99 -7.65 -21.31
C LEU A 257 8.62 -8.48 -22.43
N PRO A 258 9.04 -9.72 -22.14
CA PRO A 258 9.67 -10.59 -23.13
C PRO A 258 8.76 -10.83 -24.34
N ARG A 259 9.38 -11.18 -25.45
CA ARG A 259 8.66 -11.57 -26.68
C ARG A 259 7.83 -12.82 -26.47
N PHE A 260 8.36 -13.77 -25.75
CA PHE A 260 7.67 -15.01 -25.38
C PHE A 260 7.30 -15.00 -23.90
N ARG A 261 6.27 -15.78 -23.53
CA ARG A 261 5.81 -16.00 -22.16
C ARG A 261 5.76 -17.49 -21.85
N PRO A 262 5.70 -17.89 -20.59
CA PRO A 262 5.43 -19.28 -20.22
C PRO A 262 4.14 -19.77 -20.91
N GLY A 263 4.18 -20.99 -21.45
CA GLY A 263 3.07 -21.57 -22.23
C GLY A 263 3.09 -21.26 -23.73
N ASP A 264 3.92 -20.32 -24.22
CA ASP A 264 4.07 -20.12 -25.65
C ASP A 264 4.75 -21.33 -26.29
N VAL A 265 4.22 -21.71 -27.48
CA VAL A 265 4.82 -22.71 -28.34
C VAL A 265 5.58 -22.00 -29.43
N ILE A 266 6.86 -22.29 -29.52
CA ILE A 266 7.77 -21.63 -30.47
C ILE A 266 8.53 -22.64 -31.32
N ASP A 267 8.87 -22.27 -32.56
CA ASP A 267 9.90 -22.99 -33.34
C ASP A 267 11.23 -22.22 -33.26
N PRO A 268 12.20 -22.72 -32.49
CA PRO A 268 13.50 -22.06 -32.34
C PRO A 268 14.44 -22.29 -33.54
N THR A 269 14.07 -23.11 -34.52
CA THR A 269 14.94 -23.60 -35.61
C THR A 269 15.53 -22.47 -36.46
N PRO A 270 14.78 -21.40 -36.83
CA PRO A 270 15.37 -20.30 -37.63
C PRO A 270 16.41 -19.49 -36.87
N ALA A 271 16.32 -19.39 -35.55
CA ALA A 271 17.21 -18.59 -34.71
C ALA A 271 18.44 -19.37 -34.21
N ALA A 272 18.26 -20.65 -33.94
CA ALA A 272 19.30 -21.50 -33.40
C ALA A 272 20.04 -22.25 -34.54
N LEU A 273 20.87 -21.55 -35.30
CA LEU A 273 21.76 -22.16 -36.32
C LEU A 273 22.66 -23.31 -35.78
N THR A 274 22.67 -23.51 -34.46
CA THR A 274 23.37 -24.60 -33.79
C THR A 274 22.42 -25.70 -33.29
N ALA A 275 21.09 -25.53 -33.41
CA ALA A 275 20.14 -26.59 -33.09
C ALA A 275 20.19 -27.67 -34.17
N THR A 276 20.15 -28.93 -33.76
CA THR A 276 20.10 -30.05 -34.66
C THR A 276 18.82 -29.94 -35.51
N PRO A 277 18.89 -29.90 -36.85
CA PRO A 277 17.69 -29.81 -37.68
C PRO A 277 16.72 -30.92 -37.35
N GLY A 278 15.45 -30.60 -37.08
CA GLY A 278 14.38 -31.57 -36.88
C GLY A 278 13.95 -31.83 -35.44
N GLU A 279 14.46 -31.09 -34.46
CA GLU A 279 14.02 -31.26 -33.02
C GLU A 279 12.64 -30.69 -32.68
N GLY A 280 12.04 -29.90 -33.58
CA GLY A 280 10.63 -29.46 -33.52
C GLY A 280 10.29 -28.39 -32.50
N PRO A 281 8.99 -28.08 -32.38
CA PRO A 281 8.50 -27.02 -31.51
C PRO A 281 8.81 -27.26 -30.03
N VAL A 282 8.90 -26.14 -29.31
CA VAL A 282 9.21 -26.08 -27.88
C VAL A 282 8.08 -25.32 -27.17
N VAL A 283 7.54 -25.88 -26.08
CA VAL A 283 6.75 -25.10 -25.14
C VAL A 283 7.67 -24.39 -24.16
N VAL A 284 7.49 -23.07 -24.05
CA VAL A 284 8.29 -22.21 -23.15
C VAL A 284 7.82 -22.43 -21.71
N LYS A 285 8.78 -22.64 -20.80
CA LYS A 285 8.51 -22.74 -19.35
C LYS A 285 8.89 -21.49 -18.60
N THR A 286 10.07 -20.95 -18.88
CA THR A 286 10.55 -19.71 -18.25
C THR A 286 11.26 -18.84 -19.27
N VAL A 287 11.16 -17.52 -19.05
CA VAL A 287 11.86 -16.51 -19.86
C VAL A 287 12.60 -15.58 -18.90
N GLY A 288 13.91 -15.48 -19.07
CA GLY A 288 14.82 -14.65 -18.28
C GLY A 288 16.13 -14.47 -19.06
N ASP A 289 17.30 -14.59 -18.40
CA ASP A 289 18.61 -14.61 -19.05
C ASP A 289 18.76 -15.76 -20.04
N ALA A 290 17.98 -16.81 -19.85
CA ALA A 290 17.83 -17.91 -20.77
C ALA A 290 16.35 -18.28 -20.90
N VAL A 291 15.96 -18.73 -22.09
CA VAL A 291 14.65 -19.35 -22.32
C VAL A 291 14.77 -20.85 -22.03
N THR A 292 13.90 -21.36 -21.16
CA THR A 292 13.81 -22.80 -20.89
C THR A 292 12.44 -23.32 -21.30
N GLY A 293 12.38 -24.60 -21.61
CA GLY A 293 11.13 -25.23 -22.02
C GLY A 293 11.25 -26.73 -22.22
N ARG A 294 10.27 -27.30 -22.93
CA ARG A 294 10.28 -28.70 -23.35
C ARG A 294 9.99 -28.82 -24.84
N ARG A 295 10.72 -29.71 -25.50
CA ARG A 295 10.44 -30.08 -26.89
C ARG A 295 9.17 -30.92 -26.97
N LEU A 296 8.25 -30.56 -27.85
CA LEU A 296 6.95 -31.21 -27.87
C LEU A 296 6.98 -32.60 -28.53
N ARG A 297 7.94 -32.88 -29.41
CA ARG A 297 8.06 -34.21 -30.05
C ARG A 297 8.75 -35.25 -29.18
N SER A 298 9.86 -34.88 -28.54
CA SER A 298 10.67 -35.83 -27.75
C SER A 298 10.35 -35.74 -26.24
N GLY A 299 9.88 -34.59 -25.76
CA GLY A 299 9.75 -34.29 -24.35
C GLY A 299 11.05 -33.86 -23.67
N ASP A 300 12.15 -33.71 -24.44
CA ASP A 300 13.45 -33.31 -23.89
C ASP A 300 13.42 -31.89 -23.37
N GLN A 301 14.29 -31.61 -22.39
CA GLN A 301 14.49 -30.26 -21.88
C GLN A 301 15.15 -29.37 -22.96
N PHE A 302 14.63 -28.18 -23.11
CA PHE A 302 15.18 -27.12 -23.95
C PHE A 302 15.72 -25.99 -23.06
N ARG A 303 16.89 -25.51 -23.39
CA ARG A 303 17.48 -24.31 -22.78
C ARG A 303 18.37 -23.62 -23.80
N THR A 304 18.17 -22.30 -23.93
CA THR A 304 19.01 -21.46 -24.76
C THR A 304 19.17 -20.08 -24.17
N ASP A 305 20.34 -19.48 -24.29
CA ASP A 305 20.66 -18.07 -24.06
C ASP A 305 20.83 -17.30 -25.40
N ALA A 306 20.61 -17.98 -26.52
CA ALA A 306 20.65 -17.36 -27.83
C ALA A 306 19.51 -16.40 -28.05
N ASP A 307 19.75 -15.41 -28.93
CA ASP A 307 18.70 -14.49 -29.37
C ASP A 307 17.62 -15.27 -30.17
N LEU A 308 16.43 -15.31 -29.66
CA LEU A 308 15.25 -15.92 -30.27
C LEU A 308 14.41 -14.93 -31.08
N SER A 309 14.96 -13.76 -31.47
CA SER A 309 14.23 -12.76 -32.26
C SER A 309 13.71 -13.28 -33.60
N ALA A 310 14.38 -14.30 -34.17
CA ALA A 310 13.98 -14.97 -35.41
C ALA A 310 13.15 -16.25 -35.20
N ALA A 311 12.88 -16.66 -33.95
CA ALA A 311 12.05 -17.82 -33.68
C ALA A 311 10.58 -17.54 -34.05
N ASP A 312 9.90 -18.53 -34.62
CA ASP A 312 8.47 -18.39 -34.93
C ASP A 312 7.62 -18.67 -33.71
N HIS A 313 6.66 -17.77 -33.44
CA HIS A 313 5.61 -18.00 -32.42
C HIS A 313 4.47 -18.76 -33.07
N LEU A 314 4.18 -19.97 -32.58
CA LEU A 314 3.21 -20.88 -33.16
C LEU A 314 1.85 -20.83 -32.48
N GLY A 315 1.76 -20.31 -31.26
CA GLY A 315 0.54 -20.22 -30.45
C GLY A 315 0.84 -20.32 -28.96
N HIS A 316 -0.18 -20.45 -28.16
CA HIS A 316 -0.09 -20.68 -26.71
C HIS A 316 -0.80 -21.98 -26.34
N VAL A 317 -0.37 -22.66 -25.29
CA VAL A 317 -0.97 -23.93 -24.86
C VAL A 317 -2.45 -23.78 -24.52
N ASP A 318 -2.87 -22.62 -24.01
CA ASP A 318 -4.28 -22.32 -23.68
C ASP A 318 -5.16 -22.13 -24.92
N ASP A 319 -4.57 -21.85 -26.08
CA ASP A 319 -5.27 -21.72 -27.36
C ASP A 319 -5.41 -23.07 -28.08
N GLY A 320 -4.82 -24.14 -27.51
CA GLY A 320 -4.85 -25.47 -28.08
C GLY A 320 -6.18 -26.20 -27.85
N ASP A 321 -6.56 -27.06 -28.80
CA ASP A 321 -7.72 -27.94 -28.65
C ASP A 321 -7.29 -29.26 -28.00
N PRO A 322 -7.94 -29.66 -26.89
CA PRO A 322 -7.66 -30.97 -26.28
C PRO A 322 -8.09 -32.09 -27.23
N VAL A 323 -7.25 -33.11 -27.32
CA VAL A 323 -7.53 -34.31 -28.14
C VAL A 323 -7.91 -35.48 -27.26
N THR A 324 -8.73 -36.43 -27.78
CA THR A 324 -9.10 -37.64 -27.04
C THR A 324 -8.07 -38.74 -27.29
N LEU A 325 -7.50 -39.33 -26.23
CA LEU A 325 -6.62 -40.50 -26.33
C LEU A 325 -7.43 -41.70 -26.78
N VAL A 326 -7.05 -42.32 -27.91
CA VAL A 326 -7.68 -43.52 -28.45
C VAL A 326 -6.96 -44.77 -27.97
N ALA A 327 -5.63 -44.81 -28.11
CA ALA A 327 -4.80 -45.92 -27.67
C ALA A 327 -3.33 -45.51 -27.51
N VAL A 328 -2.60 -46.24 -26.72
CA VAL A 328 -1.12 -46.19 -26.69
C VAL A 328 -0.58 -47.21 -27.69
N GLU A 329 0.05 -46.78 -28.76
CA GLU A 329 0.54 -47.68 -29.81
C GLU A 329 1.86 -48.36 -29.39
N ASP A 330 2.84 -47.58 -28.92
CA ASP A 330 4.13 -48.07 -28.43
C ASP A 330 4.82 -47.03 -27.52
N GLU A 331 6.13 -47.19 -27.30
CA GLU A 331 6.95 -46.27 -26.48
C GLU A 331 7.11 -44.88 -27.12
N ASN A 332 6.86 -44.72 -28.42
CA ASN A 332 7.11 -43.50 -29.19
C ASN A 332 5.88 -42.87 -29.78
N ALA A 333 4.73 -43.58 -29.77
CA ALA A 333 3.52 -43.13 -30.41
C ALA A 333 2.26 -43.42 -29.59
N VAL A 334 1.29 -42.51 -29.67
CA VAL A 334 -0.08 -42.68 -29.19
C VAL A 334 -1.04 -42.31 -30.30
N GLN A 335 -2.21 -42.92 -30.27
CA GLN A 335 -3.30 -42.61 -31.19
C GLN A 335 -4.29 -41.66 -30.50
N VAL A 336 -4.54 -40.54 -31.15
CA VAL A 336 -5.51 -39.54 -30.67
C VAL A 336 -6.57 -39.26 -31.71
N LEU A 337 -7.76 -38.84 -31.27
CA LEU A 337 -8.82 -38.40 -32.13
C LEU A 337 -8.67 -36.90 -32.40
N ASP A 338 -8.48 -36.54 -33.67
CA ASP A 338 -8.43 -35.15 -34.12
C ASP A 338 -9.80 -34.50 -33.90
N PRO A 339 -9.89 -33.40 -33.14
CA PRO A 339 -11.17 -32.78 -32.78
C PRO A 339 -11.91 -32.17 -33.98
N GLU A 340 -11.21 -31.80 -35.05
CA GLU A 340 -11.78 -31.19 -36.24
C GLU A 340 -12.28 -32.24 -37.27
N THR A 341 -11.45 -33.27 -37.49
CA THR A 341 -11.74 -34.28 -38.54
C THR A 341 -12.42 -35.52 -38.00
N PHE A 342 -12.40 -35.73 -36.68
CA PHE A 342 -12.86 -36.95 -36.00
C PHE A 342 -12.17 -38.23 -36.51
N GLU A 343 -10.97 -38.08 -37.05
CA GLU A 343 -10.16 -39.23 -37.50
C GLU A 343 -9.11 -39.57 -36.44
N ALA A 344 -8.89 -40.84 -36.24
CA ALA A 344 -7.80 -41.32 -35.39
C ALA A 344 -6.44 -41.10 -36.08
N ARG A 345 -5.51 -40.44 -35.40
CA ARG A 345 -4.17 -40.14 -35.87
C ARG A 345 -3.12 -40.63 -34.90
N SER A 346 -2.04 -41.21 -35.44
CA SER A 346 -0.84 -41.51 -34.66
C SER A 346 -0.04 -40.24 -34.50
N VAL A 347 0.31 -39.87 -33.25
CA VAL A 347 1.12 -38.72 -32.89
C VAL A 347 2.30 -39.14 -32.03
N ALA A 348 3.36 -38.34 -32.02
CA ALA A 348 4.52 -38.62 -31.19
C ALA A 348 4.13 -38.64 -29.69
N ARG A 349 4.67 -39.62 -28.97
CA ARG A 349 4.56 -39.76 -27.52
C ARG A 349 5.79 -39.11 -26.86
N PRO A 350 5.71 -37.86 -26.38
CA PRO A 350 6.86 -37.24 -25.73
C PRO A 350 7.12 -37.86 -24.35
N SER A 351 8.32 -37.76 -23.83
CA SER A 351 8.72 -38.36 -22.55
C SER A 351 8.00 -37.83 -21.32
N PHE A 352 7.31 -36.69 -21.42
CA PHE A 352 6.48 -36.14 -20.35
C PHE A 352 5.05 -36.75 -20.33
N PHE A 353 4.65 -37.47 -21.37
CA PHE A 353 3.36 -38.12 -21.42
C PHE A 353 3.42 -39.45 -20.67
N ASP A 354 2.71 -39.53 -19.56
CA ASP A 354 2.60 -40.76 -18.76
C ASP A 354 1.33 -41.54 -19.19
N PRO A 355 1.51 -42.67 -19.87
CA PRO A 355 0.38 -43.47 -20.32
C PRO A 355 -0.42 -44.13 -19.19
N ASP A 356 0.22 -44.28 -18.00
CA ASP A 356 -0.46 -44.86 -16.83
C ASP A 356 -1.35 -43.84 -16.10
N ALA A 357 -1.11 -42.54 -16.36
CA ALA A 357 -1.87 -41.44 -15.78
C ALA A 357 -3.12 -41.06 -16.60
N VAL A 358 -3.24 -41.53 -17.87
CA VAL A 358 -4.36 -41.16 -18.77
C VAL A 358 -5.04 -42.41 -19.29
N THR A 359 -6.35 -42.46 -19.16
CA THR A 359 -7.17 -43.60 -19.61
C THR A 359 -7.65 -43.40 -21.06
N GLU A 360 -7.78 -44.48 -21.84
CA GLU A 360 -8.41 -44.42 -23.17
C GLU A 360 -9.78 -43.75 -23.09
N GLY A 361 -10.05 -42.80 -23.96
CA GLY A 361 -11.25 -41.97 -23.97
C GLY A 361 -11.17 -40.67 -23.18
N GLU A 362 -10.10 -40.46 -22.41
CA GLU A 362 -9.85 -39.17 -21.76
C GLU A 362 -9.22 -38.15 -22.70
N THR A 363 -9.38 -36.88 -22.39
CA THR A 363 -8.82 -35.77 -23.15
C THR A 363 -7.44 -35.42 -22.65
N VAL A 364 -6.52 -35.16 -23.57
CA VAL A 364 -5.14 -34.70 -23.30
C VAL A 364 -4.90 -33.37 -23.98
N PRO A 365 -4.17 -32.44 -23.34
CA PRO A 365 -3.87 -31.14 -23.91
C PRO A 365 -2.99 -31.31 -25.15
N ALA A 366 -3.33 -30.61 -26.23
CA ALA A 366 -2.59 -30.66 -27.50
C ALA A 366 -2.66 -29.31 -28.22
N VAL A 367 -1.69 -29.06 -29.08
CA VAL A 367 -1.68 -27.94 -30.02
C VAL A 367 -1.54 -28.47 -31.44
N LYS A 368 -2.13 -27.76 -32.41
CA LYS A 368 -2.06 -28.12 -33.82
C LYS A 368 -1.15 -27.11 -34.52
N PHE A 369 -0.11 -27.64 -35.16
CA PHE A 369 0.84 -26.83 -35.89
C PHE A 369 1.13 -27.49 -37.24
N ASP A 370 0.98 -26.74 -38.35
CA ASP A 370 1.22 -27.17 -39.74
C ASP A 370 0.56 -28.54 -40.07
N GLY A 371 -0.62 -28.76 -39.49
CA GLY A 371 -1.36 -30.00 -39.66
C GLY A 371 -0.91 -31.17 -38.78
N GLU A 372 0.15 -31.00 -38.00
CA GLU A 372 0.60 -31.94 -36.99
C GLU A 372 -0.07 -31.63 -35.63
N VAL A 373 -0.53 -32.66 -34.93
CA VAL A 373 -1.02 -32.56 -33.56
C VAL A 373 0.12 -32.94 -32.63
N LEU A 374 0.43 -32.03 -31.70
CA LEU A 374 1.49 -32.17 -30.71
C LEU A 374 0.90 -32.14 -29.31
N LEU A 375 1.21 -33.17 -28.51
CA LEU A 375 0.84 -33.18 -27.11
C LEU A 375 1.62 -32.10 -26.37
N VAL A 376 0.97 -31.41 -25.44
CA VAL A 376 1.61 -30.44 -24.57
C VAL A 376 1.61 -30.92 -23.13
N PRO A 377 2.64 -30.62 -22.31
CA PRO A 377 2.64 -30.96 -20.91
C PRO A 377 1.56 -30.15 -20.19
N GLU A 378 1.00 -30.69 -19.12
CA GLU A 378 0.27 -29.85 -18.17
C GLU A 378 1.24 -28.79 -17.63
N VAL A 379 0.94 -27.53 -17.89
CA VAL A 379 1.74 -26.41 -17.41
C VAL A 379 1.14 -26.02 -16.07
N ASP A 380 1.85 -26.34 -14.98
CA ASP A 380 1.59 -25.70 -13.69
C ASP A 380 1.93 -24.21 -13.86
N VAL A 381 0.91 -23.37 -14.05
CA VAL A 381 1.01 -21.90 -14.13
C VAL A 381 1.06 -21.30 -12.73
#